data_b202c7fa246afb86ece40387095bb96b
#
_entry.id   b202c7fa246afb86ece40387095bb96b
#
_cell.length_a   1.000
_cell.length_b   1.000
_cell.length_c   1.000
_cell.angle_alpha   90.00
_cell.angle_beta   90.00
_cell.angle_gamma   90.00
#
_symmetry.space_group_name_H-M   'P 1'
#
loop_
_entity.id
_entity.type
_entity.pdbx_description
1 polymer ?
#
loop_
_entity_poly.entity_id
_entity_poly.type
_entity_poly.pdbx_seq_one_letter_code
_entity_poly.pdbx_strand_id
1 'polypeptide(L)'
;MKKAILVLAGLGLALTALAQGPFTCTTEGAKLRYMTTDAKGNETSTSTVDITKVISSGDIFKITQVVQLYINGTAFTKPIETVATVKDGDVVVDFGGGLALAAEGAGFILPKRMAVGLELPTGEVTVDVQGMKVKQDITFHKVVDKEELTVPAGTYECYVVERQYSAKMLGIKVNGSMKTWYARGIGAVRTDTYDKKGKLSSSQILTEVVIP
;
A
#
# COMPACT_ATOMS: atom_id res chain seq x y z
N MET A 1 45.94 -9.49 12.36
CA MET A 1 44.53 -9.53 12.82
C MET A 1 44.05 -8.09 13.02
N LYS A 2 43.50 -7.41 11.98
CA LYS A 2 42.83 -6.10 12.04
C LYS A 2 42.26 -5.79 10.63
N LYS A 3 41.15 -6.44 10.24
CA LYS A 3 40.33 -6.02 9.06
C LYS A 3 38.98 -6.74 9.16
N ALA A 4 38.10 -6.32 10.08
CA ALA A 4 36.73 -6.84 10.12
C ALA A 4 35.78 -5.95 10.94
N ILE A 5 35.86 -4.61 10.85
CA ILE A 5 34.94 -3.73 11.60
C ILE A 5 34.48 -2.52 10.74
N LEU A 6 34.37 -2.64 9.44
CA LEU A 6 33.93 -1.46 8.65
C LEU A 6 32.71 -1.69 7.73
N VAL A 7 32.02 -2.80 7.88
CA VAL A 7 30.84 -3.11 7.00
C VAL A 7 29.50 -2.92 7.72
N LEU A 8 29.48 -2.82 9.05
CA LEU A 8 28.20 -2.69 9.80
C LEU A 8 27.66 -1.25 9.93
N ALA A 9 28.46 -0.22 9.66
CA ALA A 9 28.02 1.17 9.84
C ALA A 9 27.14 1.69 8.69
N GLY A 10 27.24 1.11 7.49
CA GLY A 10 26.47 1.56 6.32
C GLY A 10 25.01 1.10 6.30
N LEU A 11 24.72 -0.09 6.85
CA LEU A 11 23.34 -0.61 6.88
C LEU A 11 22.47 0.11 7.92
N GLY A 12 23.04 0.58 9.02
CA GLY A 12 22.29 1.24 10.08
C GLY A 12 21.75 2.63 9.70
N LEU A 13 22.46 3.36 8.83
CA LEU A 13 22.04 4.71 8.41
C LEU A 13 20.91 4.69 7.37
N ALA A 14 20.87 3.69 6.50
CA ALA A 14 19.78 3.55 5.52
C ALA A 14 18.46 3.17 6.21
N LEU A 15 18.49 2.32 7.22
CA LEU A 15 17.30 1.92 8.01
C LEU A 15 16.72 3.09 8.81
N THR A 16 17.55 3.99 9.35
CA THR A 16 17.07 5.15 10.11
C THR A 16 16.41 6.22 9.22
N ALA A 17 16.84 6.39 7.98
CA ALA A 17 16.20 7.30 7.04
C ALA A 17 14.81 6.81 6.61
N LEU A 18 14.62 5.51 6.38
CA LEU A 18 13.32 4.90 6.09
C LEU A 18 12.36 5.01 7.28
N ALA A 19 12.86 4.92 8.52
CA ALA A 19 12.03 5.01 9.73
C ALA A 19 11.40 6.39 9.95
N GLN A 20 11.84 7.45 9.26
CA GLN A 20 11.31 8.82 9.40
C GLN A 20 10.49 9.27 8.18
N GLY A 21 10.46 8.52 7.09
CA GLY A 21 9.77 8.84 5.85
C GLY A 21 8.24 8.81 5.94
N PRO A 22 7.53 9.25 4.89
CA PRO A 22 6.09 9.06 4.77
C PRO A 22 5.75 7.56 4.62
N PHE A 23 4.46 7.22 4.74
CA PHE A 23 3.98 5.85 4.56
C PHE A 23 3.83 5.49 3.06
N THR A 24 4.85 5.79 2.28
CA THR A 24 4.99 5.42 0.86
C THR A 24 6.46 5.43 0.48
N CYS A 25 6.83 4.71 -0.58
CA CYS A 25 8.17 4.78 -1.15
C CYS A 25 8.35 6.08 -1.94
N THR A 26 9.41 6.83 -1.63
CA THR A 26 9.75 8.11 -2.28
C THR A 26 11.04 8.05 -3.09
N THR A 27 11.59 6.86 -3.31
CA THR A 27 12.85 6.67 -4.03
C THR A 27 12.56 6.38 -5.50
N GLU A 28 12.93 7.29 -6.41
CA GLU A 28 12.82 7.08 -7.85
C GLU A 28 13.67 5.87 -8.28
N GLY A 29 13.12 5.04 -9.16
CA GLY A 29 13.73 3.78 -9.58
C GLY A 29 13.50 2.59 -8.66
N ALA A 30 12.91 2.81 -7.47
CA ALA A 30 12.55 1.71 -6.58
C ALA A 30 11.48 0.81 -7.19
N LYS A 31 11.58 -0.49 -6.89
CA LYS A 31 10.63 -1.52 -7.34
C LYS A 31 10.16 -2.34 -6.16
N LEU A 32 8.86 -2.47 -6.02
CA LEU A 32 8.21 -3.29 -5.01
C LEU A 32 7.45 -4.41 -5.69
N ARG A 33 7.56 -5.62 -5.16
CA ARG A 33 6.84 -6.80 -5.66
C ARG A 33 5.95 -7.37 -4.58
N TYR A 34 4.76 -7.75 -4.98
CA TYR A 34 3.75 -8.32 -4.09
C TYR A 34 3.25 -9.65 -4.62
N MET A 35 2.91 -10.55 -3.71
CA MET A 35 2.21 -11.80 -3.98
C MET A 35 0.87 -11.79 -3.26
N THR A 36 -0.18 -12.18 -3.96
CA THR A 36 -1.53 -12.34 -3.38
C THR A 36 -1.87 -13.82 -3.32
N THR A 37 -2.38 -14.26 -2.17
CA THR A 37 -2.85 -15.62 -1.95
C THR A 37 -4.34 -15.64 -1.61
N ASP A 38 -5.00 -16.76 -1.89
CA ASP A 38 -6.34 -17.04 -1.39
C ASP A 38 -6.33 -17.40 0.11
N ALA A 39 -7.51 -17.64 0.69
CA ALA A 39 -7.66 -18.04 2.09
C ALA A 39 -6.97 -19.37 2.45
N LYS A 40 -6.57 -20.17 1.47
CA LYS A 40 -5.86 -21.44 1.65
C LYS A 40 -4.35 -21.29 1.51
N GLY A 41 -3.85 -20.08 1.19
CA GLY A 41 -2.44 -19.81 0.94
C GLY A 41 -1.97 -20.10 -0.49
N ASN A 42 -2.88 -20.44 -1.42
CA ASN A 42 -2.48 -20.62 -2.81
C ASN A 42 -2.27 -19.27 -3.48
N GLU A 43 -1.19 -19.10 -4.22
CA GLU A 43 -0.94 -17.91 -5.02
C GLU A 43 -2.04 -17.74 -6.07
N THR A 44 -2.60 -16.52 -6.14
CA THR A 44 -3.62 -16.15 -7.12
C THR A 44 -3.12 -15.10 -8.12
N SER A 45 -2.23 -14.23 -7.69
CA SER A 45 -1.63 -13.20 -8.52
C SER A 45 -0.35 -12.63 -7.91
N THR A 46 0.45 -11.98 -8.75
CA THR A 46 1.54 -11.11 -8.31
C THR A 46 1.36 -9.71 -8.88
N SER A 47 1.95 -8.71 -8.25
CA SER A 47 1.97 -7.35 -8.78
C SER A 47 3.31 -6.69 -8.55
N THR A 48 3.65 -5.76 -9.43
CA THR A 48 4.81 -4.88 -9.28
C THR A 48 4.34 -3.43 -9.15
N VAL A 49 5.06 -2.66 -8.35
CA VAL A 49 4.93 -1.21 -8.24
C VAL A 49 6.31 -0.61 -8.52
N ASP A 50 6.46 0.05 -9.65
CA ASP A 50 7.70 0.70 -10.05
C ASP A 50 7.56 2.21 -9.81
N ILE A 51 8.44 2.81 -9.00
CA ILE A 51 8.49 4.25 -8.77
C ILE A 51 9.26 4.88 -9.94
N THR A 52 8.53 5.42 -10.91
CA THR A 52 9.12 5.87 -12.18
C THR A 52 9.55 7.32 -12.16
N LYS A 53 8.96 8.13 -11.29
CA LYS A 53 9.29 9.55 -11.19
C LYS A 53 8.97 10.11 -9.81
N VAL A 54 9.87 10.91 -9.27
CA VAL A 54 9.67 11.66 -8.03
C VAL A 54 9.98 13.14 -8.28
N ILE A 55 8.98 14.00 -8.14
CA ILE A 55 9.14 15.45 -8.24
C ILE A 55 9.00 16.04 -6.84
N SER A 56 10.03 16.74 -6.38
CA SER A 56 10.03 17.44 -5.09
C SER A 56 9.92 18.95 -5.31
N SER A 57 9.07 19.60 -4.53
CA SER A 57 8.94 21.07 -4.49
C SER A 57 8.64 21.48 -3.04
N GLY A 58 9.68 21.90 -2.30
CA GLY A 58 9.59 22.11 -0.86
C GLY A 58 9.18 20.81 -0.13
N ASP A 59 8.15 20.89 0.70
CA ASP A 59 7.63 19.73 1.45
C ASP A 59 6.59 18.88 0.67
N ILE A 60 6.45 19.14 -0.63
CA ILE A 60 5.54 18.41 -1.51
C ILE A 60 6.34 17.47 -2.40
N PHE A 61 5.98 16.18 -2.40
CA PHE A 61 6.47 15.17 -3.33
C PHE A 61 5.32 14.67 -4.18
N LYS A 62 5.50 14.64 -5.50
CA LYS A 62 4.64 13.91 -6.42
C LYS A 62 5.38 12.69 -6.90
N ILE A 63 4.82 11.52 -6.63
CA ILE A 63 5.41 10.22 -6.88
C ILE A 63 4.57 9.53 -7.94
N THR A 64 5.13 9.37 -9.14
CA THR A 64 4.51 8.58 -10.20
C THR A 64 4.90 7.12 -10.03
N GLN A 65 3.91 6.23 -9.98
CA GLN A 65 4.06 4.79 -9.83
C GLN A 65 3.42 4.09 -11.03
N VAL A 66 4.06 3.04 -11.50
CA VAL A 66 3.49 2.14 -12.51
C VAL A 66 3.19 0.80 -11.84
N VAL A 67 1.92 0.42 -11.84
CA VAL A 67 1.44 -0.83 -11.26
C VAL A 67 1.13 -1.82 -12.38
N GLN A 68 1.65 -3.04 -12.27
CA GLN A 68 1.37 -4.13 -13.17
C GLN A 68 0.89 -5.36 -12.41
N LEU A 69 -0.25 -5.92 -12.82
CA LEU A 69 -0.81 -7.15 -12.26
C LEU A 69 -0.52 -8.34 -13.18
N TYR A 70 -0.15 -9.47 -12.59
CA TYR A 70 0.10 -10.74 -13.26
C TYR A 70 -0.77 -11.84 -12.65
N ILE A 71 -1.36 -12.68 -13.50
CA ILE A 71 -2.06 -13.91 -13.13
C ILE A 71 -1.35 -15.06 -13.82
N ASN A 72 -0.94 -16.08 -13.06
CA ASN A 72 -0.15 -17.21 -13.57
C ASN A 72 1.10 -16.76 -14.37
N GLY A 73 1.78 -15.72 -13.90
CA GLY A 73 2.97 -15.16 -14.54
C GLY A 73 2.72 -14.36 -15.82
N THR A 74 1.46 -14.25 -16.26
CA THR A 74 1.09 -13.47 -17.45
C THR A 74 0.51 -12.11 -17.05
N ALA A 75 0.94 -11.04 -17.72
CA ALA A 75 0.37 -9.70 -17.49
C ALA A 75 -1.13 -9.71 -17.76
N PHE A 76 -1.92 -9.42 -16.72
CA PHE A 76 -3.38 -9.46 -16.78
C PHE A 76 -3.95 -8.13 -17.28
N THR A 77 -3.27 -7.03 -17.01
CA THR A 77 -3.68 -5.68 -17.43
C THR A 77 -2.55 -5.00 -18.19
N LYS A 78 -2.85 -3.88 -18.85
CA LYS A 78 -1.80 -2.93 -19.21
C LYS A 78 -1.22 -2.31 -17.94
N PRO A 79 0.05 -1.85 -17.96
CA PRO A 79 0.62 -1.07 -16.85
C PRO A 79 -0.27 0.13 -16.51
N ILE A 80 -0.47 0.38 -15.24
CA ILE A 80 -1.35 1.42 -14.73
C ILE A 80 -0.48 2.46 -14.06
N GLU A 81 -0.55 3.70 -14.53
CA GLU A 81 0.11 4.82 -13.89
C GLU A 81 -0.79 5.40 -12.80
N THR A 82 -0.22 5.61 -11.61
CA THR A 82 -0.88 6.25 -10.47
C THR A 82 0.03 7.35 -9.92
N VAL A 83 -0.56 8.33 -9.25
CA VAL A 83 0.19 9.42 -8.62
C VAL A 83 -0.13 9.46 -7.13
N ALA A 84 0.91 9.38 -6.30
CA ALA A 84 0.81 9.70 -4.88
C ALA A 84 1.37 11.10 -4.63
N THR A 85 0.67 11.91 -3.86
CA THR A 85 1.16 13.21 -3.39
C THR A 85 1.47 13.10 -1.90
N VAL A 86 2.70 13.44 -1.52
CA VAL A 86 3.07 13.63 -0.13
C VAL A 86 3.13 15.13 0.13
N LYS A 87 2.36 15.62 1.09
CA LYS A 87 2.36 17.02 1.51
C LYS A 87 2.51 17.07 3.03
N ASP A 88 3.50 17.81 3.51
CA ASP A 88 3.82 17.89 4.95
C ASP A 88 4.05 16.52 5.62
N GLY A 89 4.30 15.48 4.77
CA GLY A 89 4.48 14.09 5.16
C GLY A 89 3.19 13.25 5.20
N ASP A 90 2.01 13.85 5.00
CA ASP A 90 0.77 13.12 4.75
C ASP A 90 0.76 12.60 3.31
N VAL A 91 0.34 11.34 3.14
CA VAL A 91 0.26 10.69 1.82
C VAL A 91 -1.18 10.71 1.33
N VAL A 92 -1.40 11.34 0.19
CA VAL A 92 -2.66 11.29 -0.55
C VAL A 92 -2.42 10.50 -1.82
N VAL A 93 -3.11 9.39 -1.99
CA VAL A 93 -2.98 8.55 -3.19
C VAL A 93 -4.09 8.91 -4.17
N ASP A 94 -3.69 9.37 -5.35
CA ASP A 94 -4.57 9.55 -6.49
C ASP A 94 -4.41 8.35 -7.43
N PHE A 95 -5.45 7.57 -7.53
CA PHE A 95 -5.49 6.41 -8.40
C PHE A 95 -6.03 6.81 -9.78
N GLY A 96 -5.21 7.50 -10.57
CA GLY A 96 -5.53 7.88 -11.95
C GLY A 96 -5.75 6.68 -12.87
N GLY A 97 -6.83 6.69 -13.57
CA GLY A 97 -7.41 5.79 -14.56
C GLY A 97 -6.67 4.53 -15.05
N GLY A 98 -7.22 3.41 -14.77
CA GLY A 98 -6.84 2.07 -15.28
C GLY A 98 -6.91 1.10 -14.15
N LEU A 99 -7.17 -0.06 -13.99
CA LEU A 99 -7.51 -0.95 -12.86
C LEU A 99 -7.37 -0.28 -11.47
N ALA A 100 -7.20 0.93 -11.56
CA ALA A 100 -7.03 1.93 -10.60
C ALA A 100 -8.37 2.14 -9.98
N LEU A 101 -8.34 2.01 -8.81
CA LEU A 101 -9.10 2.64 -7.81
C LEU A 101 -8.87 4.17 -7.93
N ALA A 102 -9.35 4.83 -9.00
CA ALA A 102 -9.51 6.27 -8.98
C ALA A 102 -10.51 6.54 -7.86
N ALA A 103 -9.99 6.84 -6.67
CA ALA A 103 -10.79 7.16 -5.52
C ALA A 103 -11.02 8.67 -5.51
N GLU A 104 -12.17 9.09 -5.97
CA GLU A 104 -12.67 10.43 -5.68
C GLU A 104 -13.25 10.39 -4.26
N GLY A 105 -12.64 11.10 -3.30
CA GLY A 105 -13.13 11.18 -1.93
C GLY A 105 -12.04 11.10 -0.86
N ALA A 106 -12.41 11.23 0.39
CA ALA A 106 -11.53 11.32 1.56
C ALA A 106 -10.79 10.02 1.97
N GLY A 107 -10.92 8.95 1.18
CA GLY A 107 -10.64 7.58 1.65
C GLY A 107 -9.19 7.13 1.67
N PHE A 108 -8.23 7.86 1.11
CA PHE A 108 -6.85 7.38 0.97
C PHE A 108 -5.80 8.40 1.45
N ILE A 109 -6.03 8.95 2.63
CA ILE A 109 -5.05 9.80 3.30
C ILE A 109 -4.38 8.97 4.38
N LEU A 110 -3.06 8.80 4.29
CA LEU A 110 -2.23 8.24 5.35
C LEU A 110 -1.49 9.39 6.03
N PRO A 111 -1.83 9.74 7.27
CA PRO A 111 -1.22 10.88 7.94
C PRO A 111 0.24 10.58 8.30
N LYS A 112 1.07 11.62 8.27
CA LYS A 112 2.47 11.56 8.72
C LYS A 112 2.63 10.94 10.10
N ARG A 113 1.69 11.23 11.00
CA ARG A 113 1.70 10.76 12.38
C ARG A 113 0.56 9.78 12.58
N MET A 114 0.89 8.50 12.59
CA MET A 114 -0.04 7.46 13.01
C MET A 114 0.16 7.15 14.49
N ALA A 115 -0.93 6.86 15.18
CA ALA A 115 -0.94 6.35 16.56
C ALA A 115 -2.08 5.35 16.69
N VAL A 116 -1.91 4.31 17.49
CA VAL A 116 -2.99 3.35 17.78
C VAL A 116 -4.19 4.10 18.37
N GLY A 117 -5.36 3.84 17.83
CA GLY A 117 -6.59 4.54 18.17
C GLY A 117 -6.93 5.73 17.26
N LEU A 118 -6.02 6.19 16.39
CA LEU A 118 -6.30 7.28 15.46
C LEU A 118 -7.39 6.88 14.46
N GLU A 119 -8.45 7.65 14.40
CA GLU A 119 -9.50 7.52 13.40
C GLU A 119 -9.08 8.26 12.13
N LEU A 120 -9.31 7.60 10.99
CA LEU A 120 -9.00 8.10 9.66
C LEU A 120 -10.28 8.47 8.93
N PRO A 121 -10.23 9.30 7.87
CA PRO A 121 -11.41 9.70 7.12
C PRO A 121 -12.25 8.52 6.65
N THR A 122 -13.56 8.66 6.80
CA THR A 122 -14.59 7.74 6.30
C THR A 122 -15.46 8.45 5.28
N GLY A 123 -16.29 7.73 4.54
CA GLY A 123 -17.22 8.30 3.57
C GLY A 123 -17.23 7.57 2.25
N GLU A 124 -17.95 8.13 1.28
CA GLU A 124 -18.08 7.55 -0.05
C GLU A 124 -16.81 7.78 -0.88
N VAL A 125 -16.33 6.71 -1.48
CA VAL A 125 -15.22 6.69 -2.42
C VAL A 125 -15.70 6.07 -3.72
N THR A 126 -15.45 6.73 -4.84
CA THR A 126 -15.73 6.15 -6.15
C THR A 126 -14.47 5.53 -6.73
N VAL A 127 -14.55 4.28 -7.10
CA VAL A 127 -13.47 3.50 -7.65
C VAL A 127 -13.77 3.18 -9.09
N ASP A 128 -12.88 3.54 -10.02
CA ASP A 128 -12.99 3.16 -11.42
C ASP A 128 -12.25 1.83 -11.66
N VAL A 129 -12.98 0.78 -11.97
CA VAL A 129 -12.45 -0.52 -12.33
C VAL A 129 -12.67 -0.75 -13.81
N GLN A 130 -11.66 -0.49 -14.62
CA GLN A 130 -11.72 -0.66 -16.09
C GLN A 130 -12.90 0.10 -16.76
N GLY A 131 -13.12 1.35 -16.36
CA GLY A 131 -14.23 2.17 -16.87
C GLY A 131 -15.56 1.93 -16.16
N MET A 132 -15.62 1.00 -15.23
CA MET A 132 -16.79 0.76 -14.39
C MET A 132 -16.64 1.47 -13.03
N LYS A 133 -17.45 2.49 -12.80
CA LYS A 133 -17.46 3.22 -11.52
C LYS A 133 -18.13 2.39 -10.43
N VAL A 134 -17.37 2.01 -9.43
CA VAL A 134 -17.86 1.29 -8.24
C VAL A 134 -17.85 2.25 -7.06
N LYS A 135 -19.02 2.53 -6.50
CA LYS A 135 -19.13 3.29 -5.26
C LYS A 135 -18.88 2.40 -4.07
N GLN A 136 -17.95 2.85 -3.22
CA GLN A 136 -17.60 2.19 -1.98
C GLN A 136 -17.82 3.16 -0.83
N ASP A 137 -18.60 2.76 0.15
CA ASP A 137 -18.80 3.50 1.39
C ASP A 137 -17.87 2.93 2.47
N ILE A 138 -16.97 3.75 2.99
CA ILE A 138 -16.05 3.40 4.07
C ILE A 138 -16.73 3.79 5.38
N THR A 139 -17.14 2.80 6.16
CA THR A 139 -17.92 2.99 7.40
C THR A 139 -17.08 2.96 8.66
N PHE A 140 -15.87 2.40 8.58
CA PHE A 140 -14.89 2.34 9.66
C PHE A 140 -13.49 2.46 9.06
N HIS A 141 -12.64 3.31 9.65
CA HIS A 141 -11.27 3.48 9.22
C HIS A 141 -10.42 3.94 10.41
N LYS A 142 -9.52 3.08 10.90
CA LYS A 142 -8.80 3.33 12.15
C LYS A 142 -7.44 2.64 12.19
N VAL A 143 -6.47 3.27 12.83
CA VAL A 143 -5.22 2.61 13.24
C VAL A 143 -5.51 1.75 14.46
N VAL A 144 -5.46 0.44 14.31
CA VAL A 144 -5.86 -0.51 15.36
C VAL A 144 -4.69 -1.08 16.13
N ASP A 145 -3.47 -1.10 15.53
CA ASP A 145 -2.30 -1.70 16.16
C ASP A 145 -1.00 -1.07 15.63
N LYS A 146 0.12 -1.39 16.31
CA LYS A 146 1.48 -1.13 15.88
C LYS A 146 2.34 -2.34 16.25
N GLU A 147 2.91 -3.01 15.26
CA GLU A 147 3.69 -4.22 15.48
C GLU A 147 4.86 -4.35 14.49
N GLU A 148 5.78 -5.22 14.82
CA GLU A 148 6.83 -5.64 13.90
C GLU A 148 6.32 -6.81 13.05
N LEU A 149 6.43 -6.68 11.72
CA LEU A 149 5.99 -7.69 10.76
C LEU A 149 7.15 -8.16 9.90
N THR A 150 7.38 -9.48 9.85
CA THR A 150 8.33 -10.12 8.94
C THR A 150 7.60 -10.66 7.72
N VAL A 151 8.04 -10.27 6.54
CA VAL A 151 7.59 -10.74 5.22
C VAL A 151 8.82 -11.14 4.40
N PRO A 152 8.71 -11.78 3.24
CA PRO A 152 9.87 -12.16 2.42
C PRO A 152 10.82 -10.99 2.07
N ALA A 153 10.28 -9.78 1.91
CA ALA A 153 11.06 -8.58 1.64
C ALA A 153 11.85 -8.03 2.85
N GLY A 154 11.60 -8.52 4.06
CA GLY A 154 12.29 -8.07 5.28
C GLY A 154 11.37 -7.91 6.48
N THR A 155 11.90 -7.30 7.53
CA THR A 155 11.17 -7.02 8.79
C THR A 155 10.93 -5.52 8.91
N TYR A 156 9.69 -5.14 9.22
CA TYR A 156 9.24 -3.76 9.24
C TYR A 156 8.42 -3.45 10.49
N GLU A 157 8.67 -2.29 11.10
CA GLU A 157 7.75 -1.71 12.08
C GLU A 157 6.55 -1.14 11.32
N CYS A 158 5.36 -1.67 11.59
CA CYS A 158 4.13 -1.34 10.87
C CYS A 158 3.07 -0.77 11.78
N TYR A 159 2.30 0.18 11.25
CA TYR A 159 1.00 0.54 11.78
C TYR A 159 -0.09 -0.26 11.06
N VAL A 160 -0.96 -0.88 11.82
CA VAL A 160 -2.07 -1.69 11.29
C VAL A 160 -3.30 -0.81 11.17
N VAL A 161 -3.77 -0.63 9.95
CA VAL A 161 -4.98 0.14 9.65
C VAL A 161 -6.09 -0.81 9.26
N GLU A 162 -7.19 -0.77 10.01
CA GLU A 162 -8.41 -1.50 9.67
C GLU A 162 -9.41 -0.59 8.98
N ARG A 163 -10.01 -1.08 7.90
CA ARG A 163 -11.05 -0.42 7.15
C ARG A 163 -12.21 -1.37 6.90
N GLN A 164 -13.44 -0.91 7.18
CA GLN A 164 -14.65 -1.62 6.79
C GLN A 164 -15.32 -0.87 5.66
N TYR A 165 -15.86 -1.61 4.71
CA TYR A 165 -16.47 -1.03 3.52
C TYR A 165 -17.74 -1.77 3.09
N SER A 166 -18.59 -1.01 2.41
CA SER A 166 -19.75 -1.50 1.67
C SER A 166 -19.65 -1.00 0.24
N ALA A 167 -19.63 -1.89 -0.72
CA ALA A 167 -19.62 -1.55 -2.15
C ALA A 167 -20.85 -2.09 -2.86
N LYS A 168 -21.31 -1.40 -3.90
CA LYS A 168 -22.36 -1.90 -4.79
C LYS A 168 -21.76 -2.10 -6.17
N MET A 169 -21.70 -3.33 -6.63
CA MET A 169 -21.17 -3.70 -7.94
C MET A 169 -22.20 -4.53 -8.68
N LEU A 170 -22.59 -4.10 -9.90
CA LEU A 170 -23.62 -4.75 -10.72
C LEU A 170 -24.93 -5.03 -9.97
N GLY A 171 -25.34 -4.12 -9.07
CA GLY A 171 -26.55 -4.30 -8.27
C GLY A 171 -26.39 -5.18 -7.01
N ILE A 172 -25.26 -5.85 -6.85
CA ILE A 172 -24.96 -6.74 -5.70
C ILE A 172 -24.20 -5.91 -4.65
N LYS A 173 -24.69 -5.94 -3.40
CA LYS A 173 -24.00 -5.32 -2.26
C LYS A 173 -22.93 -6.28 -1.74
N VAL A 174 -21.68 -5.79 -1.72
CA VAL A 174 -20.53 -6.49 -1.16
C VAL A 174 -20.06 -5.72 0.07
N ASN A 175 -19.99 -6.41 1.20
CA ASN A 175 -19.42 -5.86 2.43
C ASN A 175 -18.19 -6.66 2.80
N GLY A 176 -17.21 -6.01 3.39
CA GLY A 176 -15.99 -6.64 3.87
C GLY A 176 -15.17 -5.70 4.73
N SER A 177 -14.03 -6.21 5.17
CA SER A 177 -13.03 -5.40 5.83
C SER A 177 -11.64 -5.71 5.29
N MET A 178 -10.73 -4.77 5.51
CA MET A 178 -9.32 -4.92 5.18
C MET A 178 -8.47 -4.51 6.37
N LYS A 179 -7.38 -5.24 6.60
CA LYS A 179 -6.30 -4.81 7.48
C LYS A 179 -5.06 -4.62 6.63
N THR A 180 -4.46 -3.42 6.71
CA THR A 180 -3.24 -3.12 5.98
C THR A 180 -2.15 -2.69 6.96
N TRP A 181 -0.99 -3.30 6.83
CA TRP A 181 0.23 -3.00 7.58
C TRP A 181 1.05 -2.00 6.77
N TYR A 182 1.17 -0.79 7.28
CA TYR A 182 1.92 0.28 6.62
C TYR A 182 3.26 0.51 7.32
N ALA A 183 4.35 0.43 6.55
CA ALA A 183 5.69 0.80 7.00
C ALA A 183 6.13 2.14 6.39
N ARG A 184 6.91 2.91 7.16
CA ARG A 184 7.49 4.17 6.68
C ARG A 184 8.52 3.93 5.58
N GLY A 185 8.51 4.80 4.56
CA GLY A 185 9.41 4.72 3.41
C GLY A 185 9.12 3.58 2.44
N ILE A 186 8.13 2.73 2.74
CA ILE A 186 7.74 1.57 1.92
C ILE A 186 6.29 1.71 1.45
N GLY A 187 5.36 1.93 2.36
CA GLY A 187 3.92 1.85 2.12
C GLY A 187 3.31 0.57 2.68
N ALA A 188 2.37 -0.03 1.97
CA ALA A 188 1.75 -1.27 2.38
C ALA A 188 2.76 -2.44 2.31
N VAL A 189 2.92 -3.16 3.43
CA VAL A 189 3.77 -4.36 3.54
C VAL A 189 2.93 -5.63 3.44
N ARG A 190 1.71 -5.56 4.00
CA ARG A 190 0.71 -6.63 3.93
C ARG A 190 -0.68 -6.02 3.88
N THR A 191 -1.59 -6.67 3.16
CA THR A 191 -3.02 -6.36 3.17
C THR A 191 -3.82 -7.65 3.22
N ASP A 192 -4.61 -7.81 4.27
CA ASP A 192 -5.56 -8.92 4.42
C ASP A 192 -6.96 -8.43 4.15
N THR A 193 -7.70 -9.15 3.31
CA THR A 193 -9.10 -8.88 2.99
C THR A 193 -9.99 -9.93 3.61
N TYR A 194 -11.07 -9.49 4.24
CA TYR A 194 -12.02 -10.35 4.94
C TYR A 194 -13.43 -10.18 4.36
N ASP A 195 -14.18 -11.25 4.31
CA ASP A 195 -15.59 -11.22 3.93
C ASP A 195 -16.48 -10.61 5.05
N LYS A 196 -17.77 -10.46 4.76
CA LYS A 196 -18.77 -9.95 5.72
C LYS A 196 -18.92 -10.75 7.01
N LYS A 197 -18.37 -11.96 7.07
CA LYS A 197 -18.38 -12.83 8.26
C LYS A 197 -17.05 -12.77 9.02
N GLY A 198 -16.12 -11.93 8.58
CA GLY A 198 -14.78 -11.81 9.16
C GLY A 198 -13.84 -12.96 8.77
N LYS A 199 -14.19 -13.76 7.76
CA LYS A 199 -13.32 -14.82 7.26
C LYS A 199 -12.33 -14.25 6.24
N LEU A 200 -11.05 -14.59 6.38
CA LEU A 200 -10.02 -14.21 5.41
C LEU A 200 -10.40 -14.68 4.02
N SER A 201 -10.36 -13.77 3.05
CA SER A 201 -10.61 -14.04 1.63
C SER A 201 -9.32 -14.08 0.84
N SER A 202 -8.42 -13.13 1.10
CA SER A 202 -7.10 -13.05 0.45
C SER A 202 -6.11 -12.32 1.32
N SER A 203 -4.82 -12.58 1.09
CA SER A 203 -3.71 -11.86 1.69
C SER A 203 -2.72 -11.45 0.60
N GLN A 204 -2.35 -10.18 0.57
CA GLN A 204 -1.28 -9.66 -0.27
C GLN A 204 -0.09 -9.31 0.62
N ILE A 205 1.11 -9.77 0.26
CA ILE A 205 2.34 -9.53 1.01
C ILE A 205 3.43 -8.99 0.10
N LEU A 206 4.28 -8.13 0.65
CA LEU A 206 5.48 -7.61 0.00
C LEU A 206 6.55 -8.70 -0.03
N THR A 207 6.99 -9.09 -1.22
CA THR A 207 7.96 -10.18 -1.41
C THR A 207 9.35 -9.70 -1.74
N GLU A 208 9.48 -8.51 -2.34
CA GLU A 208 10.76 -7.94 -2.71
C GLU A 208 10.70 -6.40 -2.73
N VAL A 209 11.79 -5.77 -2.31
CA VAL A 209 12.05 -4.34 -2.48
C VAL A 209 13.44 -4.17 -3.07
N VAL A 210 13.51 -3.52 -4.22
CA VAL A 210 14.76 -3.13 -4.87
C VAL A 210 14.87 -1.62 -4.85
N ILE A 211 15.87 -1.11 -4.16
CA ILE A 211 16.22 0.32 -4.14
C ILE A 211 17.48 0.50 -4.99
N PRO A 212 17.49 1.46 -5.95
CA PRO A 212 18.66 1.70 -6.84
C PRO A 212 19.87 2.22 -6.07
#